data_0292f4254130502700f92508152fb563
#
_entry.id   0292f4254130502700f92508152fb563
#
_cell.length_a   1.000
_cell.length_b   1.000
_cell.length_c   1.000
_cell.angle_alpha   90.00
_cell.angle_beta   90.00
_cell.angle_gamma   90.00
#
_symmetry.space_group_name_H-M   'P 1'
#
loop_
_entity.id
_entity.type
_entity.pdbx_description
1 polymer ?
#
loop_
_entity_poly.entity_id
_entity_poly.type
_entity_poly.pdbx_seq_one_letter_code
_entity_poly.pdbx_strand_id
1 'polypeptide(L)' 'MKVGEYMSDQEMLKVSVEEFSRLQDYMQSCDKETEAYTKMKKRYKELKVILTASGINLTEIDYIKE' A
#
# COMPACT_ATOMS: atom_id res chain seq x y z
N MET A 1 -2.07 -21.91 -17.24
CA MET A 1 -2.74 -20.63 -17.23
C MET A 1 -1.91 -19.61 -16.48
N LYS A 2 -1.77 -18.47 -17.04
CA LYS A 2 -0.89 -17.47 -16.47
C LYS A 2 -1.70 -16.35 -15.85
N VAL A 3 -1.49 -16.14 -14.60
CA VAL A 3 -2.21 -15.12 -13.89
C VAL A 3 -1.87 -13.73 -14.42
N GLY A 4 -0.61 -13.53 -14.79
CA GLY A 4 -0.17 -12.23 -15.23
C GLY A 4 -0.86 -11.73 -16.48
N GLU A 5 -1.47 -12.61 -17.23
CA GLU A 5 -2.15 -12.19 -18.44
C GLU A 5 -3.42 -11.42 -18.15
N TYR A 6 -3.88 -11.41 -16.90
CA TYR A 6 -5.10 -10.70 -16.53
C TYR A 6 -4.86 -9.27 -16.14
N MET A 7 -3.62 -8.94 -15.81
CA MET A 7 -3.29 -7.59 -15.40
C MET A 7 -1.93 -7.23 -15.95
N SER A 8 -1.84 -6.05 -16.55
CA SER A 8 -0.55 -5.52 -16.93
C SER A 8 0.18 -5.04 -15.68
N ASP A 9 1.50 -4.81 -15.82
CA ASP A 9 2.28 -4.24 -14.72
C ASP A 9 1.72 -2.89 -14.29
N GLN A 10 1.24 -2.10 -15.25
CA GLN A 10 0.67 -0.80 -14.93
C GLN A 10 -0.62 -0.92 -14.15
N GLU A 11 -1.43 -1.91 -14.47
CA GLU A 11 -2.66 -2.15 -13.74
C GLU A 11 -2.38 -2.61 -12.32
N MET A 12 -1.41 -3.50 -12.16
CA MET A 12 -1.02 -3.95 -10.83
C MET A 12 -0.47 -2.81 -10.00
N LEU A 13 0.31 -1.94 -10.61
CA LEU A 13 0.86 -0.79 -9.93
C LEU A 13 -0.25 0.15 -9.48
N LYS A 14 -1.23 0.39 -10.35
CA LYS A 14 -2.36 1.25 -10.03
C LYS A 14 -3.13 0.68 -8.83
N VAL A 15 -3.39 -0.63 -8.86
CA VAL A 15 -4.10 -1.29 -7.77
C VAL A 15 -3.32 -1.15 -6.46
N SER A 16 -2.01 -1.31 -6.53
CA SER A 16 -1.18 -1.21 -5.34
C SER A 16 -1.19 0.21 -4.76
N VAL A 17 -1.16 1.22 -5.63
CA VAL A 17 -1.23 2.61 -5.19
C VAL A 17 -2.58 2.87 -4.52
N GLU A 18 -3.66 2.37 -5.12
CA GLU A 18 -4.98 2.55 -4.56
C GLU A 18 -5.13 1.83 -3.23
N GLU A 19 -4.58 0.64 -3.12
CA GLU A 19 -4.60 -0.09 -1.85
C GLU A 19 -3.82 0.67 -0.78
N PHE A 20 -2.68 1.20 -1.15
CA PHE A 20 -1.84 1.96 -0.23
C PHE A 20 -2.58 3.18 0.31
N SER A 21 -3.25 3.90 -0.57
CA SER A 21 -4.02 5.07 -0.17
C SER A 21 -5.16 4.70 0.77
N ARG A 22 -5.92 3.68 0.40
CA ARG A 22 -7.07 3.24 1.18
C ARG A 22 -6.64 2.73 2.55
N LEU A 23 -5.54 2.01 2.58
CA LEU A 23 -5.02 1.47 3.83
C LEU A 23 -4.63 2.58 4.80
N GLN A 24 -4.00 3.64 4.29
CA GLN A 24 -3.64 4.77 5.13
C GLN A 24 -4.87 5.47 5.69
N ASP A 25 -5.93 5.59 4.88
CA ASP A 25 -7.18 6.16 5.38
C ASP A 25 -7.71 5.36 6.57
N TYR A 26 -7.67 4.03 6.47
CA TYR A 26 -8.10 3.17 7.56
C TYR A 26 -7.20 3.36 8.78
N MET A 27 -5.89 3.43 8.56
CA MET A 27 -4.95 3.60 9.67
C MET A 27 -5.19 4.92 10.39
N GLN A 28 -5.50 5.98 9.64
CA GLN A 28 -5.76 7.27 10.25
C GLN A 28 -7.05 7.27 11.07
N SER A 29 -7.98 6.39 10.73
CA SER A 29 -9.25 6.27 11.46
C SER A 29 -9.16 5.28 12.62
N CYS A 30 -8.05 4.61 12.78
CA CYS A 30 -7.88 3.53 13.74
C CYS A 30 -6.97 3.98 14.88
N ASP A 31 -7.29 3.52 16.09
CA ASP A 31 -6.45 3.78 17.24
C ASP A 31 -5.11 3.06 17.06
N LYS A 32 -4.02 3.79 17.21
CA LYS A 32 -2.68 3.25 16.98
C LYS A 32 -2.31 2.14 17.95
N GLU A 33 -3.01 2.03 19.04
CA GLU A 33 -2.69 1.03 20.06
C GLU A 33 -3.45 -0.27 19.86
N THR A 34 -4.19 -0.42 18.77
CA THR A 34 -4.96 -1.62 18.51
C THR A 34 -4.16 -2.62 17.70
N GLU A 35 -4.55 -3.88 17.82
CA GLU A 35 -3.95 -4.94 16.99
C GLU A 35 -4.28 -4.71 15.51
N ALA A 36 -5.46 -4.17 15.23
CA ALA A 36 -5.85 -3.87 13.87
C ALA A 36 -4.88 -2.89 13.23
N TYR A 37 -4.48 -1.86 13.97
CA TYR A 37 -3.52 -0.89 13.46
C TYR A 37 -2.17 -1.56 13.17
N THR A 38 -1.72 -2.41 14.07
CA THR A 38 -0.45 -3.11 13.90
C THR A 38 -0.44 -3.94 12.63
N LYS A 39 -1.55 -4.63 12.36
CA LYS A 39 -1.66 -5.46 11.16
C LYS A 39 -1.71 -4.60 9.90
N MET A 40 -2.44 -3.50 9.95
CA MET A 40 -2.49 -2.57 8.83
C MET A 40 -1.13 -1.95 8.56
N LYS A 41 -0.38 -1.63 9.61
CA LYS A 41 0.94 -1.04 9.46
C LYS A 41 1.90 -2.03 8.80
N LYS A 42 1.77 -3.31 9.10
CA LYS A 42 2.59 -4.33 8.44
C LYS A 42 2.35 -4.31 6.93
N ARG A 43 1.08 -4.30 6.53
CA ARG A 43 0.74 -4.26 5.11
C ARG A 43 1.20 -2.95 4.47
N TYR A 44 1.05 -1.85 5.20
CA TYR A 44 1.52 -0.55 4.76
C TYR A 44 3.01 -0.58 4.41
N LYS A 45 3.82 -1.19 5.28
CA LYS A 45 5.25 -1.27 5.03
C LYS A 45 5.57 -2.18 3.84
N GLU A 46 4.82 -3.27 3.70
CA GLU A 46 5.00 -4.15 2.55
C GLU A 46 4.72 -3.42 1.26
N LEU A 47 3.64 -2.64 1.23
CA LEU A 47 3.30 -1.88 0.04
C LEU A 47 4.36 -0.81 -0.27
N LYS A 48 4.96 -0.21 0.75
CA LYS A 48 6.03 0.75 0.53
C LYS A 48 7.21 0.09 -0.19
N VAL A 49 7.56 -1.13 0.21
CA VAL A 49 8.65 -1.84 -0.45
C VAL A 49 8.28 -2.13 -1.91
N ILE A 50 7.07 -2.62 -2.14
CA ILE A 50 6.62 -2.95 -3.48
C ILE A 50 6.62 -1.72 -4.38
N LEU A 51 6.06 -0.62 -3.90
CA LEU A 51 5.94 0.60 -4.69
C LEU A 51 7.30 1.23 -4.96
N THR A 52 8.17 1.22 -3.96
CA THR A 52 9.52 1.74 -4.13
C THR A 52 10.29 0.92 -5.16
N ALA A 53 10.16 -0.40 -5.11
CA ALA A 53 10.81 -1.28 -6.07
C ALA A 53 10.28 -1.05 -7.48
N SER A 54 9.05 -0.58 -7.60
CA SER A 54 8.45 -0.28 -8.90
C SER A 54 8.77 1.13 -9.39
N GLY A 55 9.56 1.88 -8.64
CA GLY A 55 9.96 3.21 -9.06
C GLY A 55 9.02 4.33 -8.66
N ILE A 56 8.07 4.05 -7.78
CA ILE A 56 7.12 5.06 -7.32
C ILE A 56 7.77 5.91 -6.23
N ASN A 57 7.65 7.22 -6.37
CA ASN A 57 8.10 8.14 -5.34
C ASN A 57 6.99 8.26 -4.27
N LEU A 58 7.30 7.78 -3.07
CA LEU A 58 6.31 7.73 -2.00
C LEU A 58 6.05 9.08 -1.34
N THR A 59 6.89 10.08 -1.62
CA THR A 59 6.80 11.37 -0.93
C THR A 59 5.40 11.97 -1.00
N GLU A 60 4.73 11.83 -2.13
CA GLU A 60 3.44 12.47 -2.33
C GLU A 60 2.27 11.61 -1.92
N ILE A 61 2.48 10.31 -1.74
CA ILE A 61 1.36 9.40 -1.46
C ILE A 61 1.45 8.76 -0.09
N ASP A 62 2.53 8.97 0.65
CA ASP A 62 2.70 8.42 1.99
C ASP A 62 2.31 9.48 3.01
N TYR A 63 1.11 9.36 3.57
CA TYR A 63 0.61 10.31 4.57
C TYR A 63 1.04 9.94 5.97
N ILE A 64 1.17 8.65 6.23
CA ILE A 64 1.49 8.13 7.57
C ILE A 64 2.97 8.37 7.88
N LYS A 65 3.84 8.13 6.91
CA LYS A 65 5.27 8.39 7.00
C LYS A 65 5.94 7.67 8.17
N GLU A 66 5.67 6.39 8.30
CA GLU A 66 6.28 5.56 9.35
C GLU A 66 7.18 4.46 8.84
#